data_20df425abfb904362a7ca940f45a019d
#
_entry.id   20df425abfb904362a7ca940f45a019d
#
_cell.length_a   1.000
_cell.length_b   1.000
_cell.length_c   1.000
_cell.angle_alpha   90.00
_cell.angle_beta   90.00
_cell.angle_gamma   90.00
#
_symmetry.space_group_name_H-M   'P 1'
#
loop_
_entity.id
_entity.type
_entity.pdbx_description
1 polymer ?
#
loop_
_entity_poly.entity_id
_entity_poly.type
_entity_poly.pdbx_seq_one_letter_code
_entity_poly.pdbx_strand_id
1 'polypeptide(L)'
;EPDERSFMNFPLQAHGADILRILCCDLTENGFSVCYPLHDAVGVEVDLGTEKEAVTEIESKMVNAAGWLGSDVPIQVESKIILPGQRYIDDDQAEQQWEEAMSALEEEGI
;
A
#
# COMPACT_ATOMS: atom_id res chain seq x y z
N GLU A 1 -16.76 0.72 26.01
CA GLU A 1 -15.42 1.11 26.42
C GLU A 1 -14.41 0.61 25.40
N PRO A 2 -13.44 1.46 24.98
CA PRO A 2 -12.38 0.98 24.10
C PRO A 2 -11.52 -0.06 24.80
N ASP A 3 -11.18 -1.10 24.08
CA ASP A 3 -10.27 -2.12 24.53
C ASP A 3 -8.90 -1.50 24.87
N GLU A 4 -8.29 -1.93 25.94
CA GLU A 4 -6.98 -1.47 26.39
C GLU A 4 -5.92 -1.60 25.28
N ARG A 5 -5.96 -2.69 24.52
CA ARG A 5 -5.06 -2.92 23.39
C ARG A 5 -5.26 -1.88 22.28
N SER A 6 -6.50 -1.54 21.96
CA SER A 6 -6.82 -0.49 20.98
C SER A 6 -6.32 0.87 21.45
N PHE A 7 -6.45 1.17 22.72
CA PHE A 7 -5.96 2.42 23.29
C PHE A 7 -4.43 2.53 23.20
N MET A 8 -3.72 1.44 23.49
CA MET A 8 -2.25 1.41 23.40
C MET A 8 -1.74 1.55 21.96
N ASN A 9 -2.45 1.00 20.99
CA ASN A 9 -2.04 1.02 19.58
C ASN A 9 -2.44 2.30 18.85
N PHE A 10 -3.34 3.10 19.40
CA PHE A 10 -3.88 4.29 18.72
C PHE A 10 -2.78 5.28 18.27
N PRO A 11 -1.79 5.64 19.08
CA PRO A 11 -0.74 6.57 18.65
C PRO A 11 0.08 6.04 17.47
N LEU A 12 0.36 4.73 17.42
CA LEU A 12 1.11 4.10 16.34
C LEU A 12 0.30 4.11 15.04
N GLN A 13 -0.99 3.80 15.12
CA GLN A 13 -1.87 3.83 13.96
C GLN A 13 -2.06 5.25 13.43
N ALA A 14 -2.23 6.22 14.30
CA ALA A 14 -2.37 7.62 13.93
C ALA A 14 -1.11 8.15 13.25
N HIS A 15 0.07 7.78 13.74
CA HIS A 15 1.35 8.14 13.14
C HIS A 15 1.51 7.56 11.74
N GLY A 16 1.15 6.27 11.56
CA GLY A 16 1.15 5.63 10.25
C GLY A 16 0.20 6.31 9.26
N ALA A 17 -0.98 6.70 9.70
CA ALA A 17 -1.94 7.42 8.87
C ALA A 17 -1.42 8.79 8.44
N ASP A 18 -0.71 9.50 9.30
CA ASP A 18 -0.08 10.78 8.99
C ASP A 18 1.05 10.63 7.98
N ILE A 19 1.86 9.58 8.10
CA ILE A 19 2.91 9.24 7.12
C ILE A 19 2.28 9.03 5.74
N LEU A 20 1.20 8.26 5.66
CA LEU A 20 0.50 8.01 4.39
C LEU A 20 -0.07 9.29 3.78
N ARG A 21 -0.64 10.18 4.58
CA ARG A 21 -1.14 11.46 4.09
C ARG A 21 -0.05 12.31 3.49
N ILE A 22 1.08 12.44 4.17
CA ILE A 22 2.23 13.20 3.68
C ILE A 22 2.75 12.57 2.40
N LEU A 23 2.87 11.24 2.36
CA LEU A 23 3.32 10.51 1.17
C LEU A 23 2.40 10.74 -0.02
N CYS A 24 1.08 10.64 0.16
CA CYS A 24 0.12 10.87 -0.91
C CYS A 24 0.21 12.28 -1.48
N CYS A 25 0.35 13.28 -0.62
CA CYS A 25 0.52 14.66 -1.05
C CYS A 25 1.83 14.85 -1.83
N ASP A 26 2.93 14.32 -1.32
CA ASP A 26 4.25 14.43 -1.95
C ASP A 26 4.27 13.73 -3.31
N LEU A 27 3.73 12.53 -3.40
CA LEU A 27 3.64 11.80 -4.67
C LEU A 27 2.79 12.56 -5.70
N THR A 28 1.64 13.08 -5.29
CA THR A 28 0.75 13.82 -6.17
C THR A 28 1.42 15.11 -6.67
N GLU A 29 2.10 15.84 -5.81
CA GLU A 29 2.84 17.05 -6.18
C GLU A 29 3.98 16.77 -7.15
N ASN A 30 4.57 15.59 -7.11
CA ASN A 30 5.65 15.17 -8.00
C ASN A 30 5.17 14.44 -9.26
N GLY A 31 3.87 14.47 -9.54
CA GLY A 31 3.31 13.96 -10.79
C GLY A 31 3.00 12.46 -10.81
N PHE A 32 3.09 11.78 -9.67
CA PHE A 32 2.68 10.38 -9.58
C PHE A 32 1.16 10.26 -9.53
N SER A 33 0.63 9.25 -10.23
CA SER A 33 -0.79 8.91 -10.21
C SER A 33 -1.10 8.00 -9.02
N VAL A 34 -1.47 8.59 -7.90
CA VAL A 34 -1.89 7.84 -6.71
C VAL A 34 -3.30 7.33 -6.94
N CYS A 35 -3.47 6.01 -7.01
CA CYS A 35 -4.75 5.39 -7.33
C CYS A 35 -5.61 5.11 -6.11
N TYR A 36 -5.01 4.55 -5.06
CA TYR A 36 -5.76 4.21 -3.85
C TYR A 36 -4.84 4.09 -2.64
N PRO A 37 -5.29 4.53 -1.48
CA PRO A 37 -4.72 4.12 -0.21
C PRO A 37 -5.38 2.81 0.24
N LEU A 38 -4.61 1.92 0.87
CA LEU A 38 -5.12 0.65 1.38
C LEU A 38 -4.46 0.38 2.73
N HIS A 39 -5.16 0.62 3.82
CA HIS A 39 -4.65 0.46 5.19
C HIS A 39 -3.35 1.27 5.40
N ASP A 40 -2.23 0.57 5.42
CA ASP A 40 -0.88 1.13 5.58
C ASP A 40 -0.07 1.13 4.28
N ALA A 41 -0.75 0.98 3.15
CA ALA A 41 -0.14 0.92 1.83
C ALA A 41 -0.75 1.94 0.87
N VAL A 42 -0.07 2.20 -0.22
CA VAL A 42 -0.56 3.06 -1.28
C VAL A 42 -0.31 2.40 -2.64
N GLY A 43 -1.32 2.45 -3.50
CA GLY A 43 -1.22 1.98 -4.88
C GLY A 43 -0.96 3.15 -5.82
N VAL A 44 0.08 3.04 -6.63
CA VAL A 44 0.49 4.08 -7.57
C VAL A 44 0.59 3.48 -8.97
N GLU A 45 -0.01 4.16 -9.93
CA GLU A 45 0.10 3.80 -11.34
C GLU A 45 1.31 4.48 -11.94
N VAL A 46 2.16 3.71 -12.64
CA VAL A 46 3.35 4.22 -13.30
C VAL A 46 3.42 3.71 -14.75
N ASP A 47 4.19 4.41 -15.58
CA ASP A 47 4.40 3.99 -16.95
C ASP A 47 5.16 2.66 -17.04
N LEU A 48 4.76 1.84 -18.00
CA LEU A 48 5.39 0.56 -18.24
C LEU A 48 6.86 0.77 -18.63
N GLY A 49 7.76 0.03 -17.98
CA GLY A 49 9.20 0.15 -18.18
C GLY A 49 9.91 1.05 -17.17
N THR A 50 9.15 1.82 -16.36
CA THR A 50 9.72 2.72 -15.34
C THR A 50 9.49 2.22 -13.92
N GLU A 51 9.04 0.99 -13.74
CA GLU A 51 8.58 0.45 -12.46
C GLU A 51 9.68 0.47 -11.39
N LYS A 52 10.89 0.06 -11.75
CA LYS A 52 12.01 -0.03 -10.78
C LYS A 52 12.44 1.35 -10.29
N GLU A 53 12.52 2.31 -11.20
CA GLU A 53 12.87 3.70 -10.85
C GLU A 53 11.79 4.32 -9.99
N ALA A 54 10.52 4.09 -10.34
CA ALA A 54 9.38 4.59 -9.59
C ALA A 54 9.35 4.00 -8.17
N VAL A 55 9.58 2.70 -8.03
CA VAL A 55 9.64 2.03 -6.72
C VAL A 55 10.71 2.65 -5.84
N THR A 56 11.91 2.86 -6.37
CA THR A 56 13.02 3.46 -5.62
C THR A 56 12.66 4.87 -5.14
N GLU A 57 12.08 5.68 -5.99
CA GLU A 57 11.69 7.04 -5.65
C GLU A 57 10.55 7.06 -4.61
N ILE A 58 9.54 6.21 -4.78
CA ILE A 58 8.41 6.12 -3.85
C ILE A 58 8.85 5.65 -2.47
N GLU A 59 9.71 4.64 -2.41
CA GLU A 59 10.27 4.16 -1.14
C GLU A 59 11.06 5.25 -0.42
N SER A 60 11.87 5.99 -1.15
CA SER A 60 12.63 7.12 -0.61
C SER A 60 11.71 8.20 -0.04
N LYS A 61 10.62 8.52 -0.75
CA LYS A 61 9.63 9.50 -0.28
C LYS A 61 8.89 9.03 0.97
N MET A 62 8.61 7.73 1.09
CA MET A 62 7.98 7.16 2.28
C MET A 62 8.89 7.28 3.50
N VAL A 63 10.17 7.00 3.36
CA VAL A 63 11.16 7.16 4.42
C VAL A 63 11.28 8.65 4.82
N ASN A 64 11.29 9.55 3.84
CA ASN A 64 11.34 10.99 4.09
C ASN A 64 10.08 11.49 4.83
N ALA A 65 8.91 10.97 4.47
CA ALA A 65 7.66 11.33 5.16
C ALA A 65 7.71 10.95 6.65
N ALA A 66 8.25 9.78 6.97
CA ALA A 66 8.46 9.39 8.35
C ALA A 66 9.42 10.32 9.09
N GLY A 67 10.49 10.76 8.44
CA GLY A 67 11.45 11.72 8.98
C GLY A 67 10.83 13.08 9.27
N TRP A 68 9.89 13.52 8.42
CA TRP A 68 9.16 14.77 8.62
C TRP A 68 8.36 14.80 9.92
N LEU A 69 7.85 13.65 10.35
CA LEU A 69 7.09 13.51 11.60
C LEU A 69 7.98 13.26 12.81
N GLY A 70 9.30 13.39 12.66
CA GLY A 70 10.25 13.26 13.75
C GLY A 70 10.52 11.83 14.18
N SER A 71 10.27 10.86 13.31
CA SER A 71 10.59 9.47 13.60
C SER A 71 12.09 9.22 13.47
N ASP A 72 12.73 8.84 14.57
CA ASP A 72 14.13 8.44 14.58
C ASP A 72 14.32 6.96 14.24
N VAL A 73 13.23 6.21 14.15
CA VAL A 73 13.25 4.79 13.85
C VAL A 73 13.14 4.61 12.33
N PRO A 74 14.11 3.92 11.69
CA PRO A 74 14.00 3.64 10.26
C PRO A 74 12.79 2.75 10.00
N ILE A 75 11.95 3.15 9.03
CA ILE A 75 10.83 2.33 8.60
C ILE A 75 11.28 1.37 7.50
N GLN A 76 10.76 0.16 7.55
CA GLN A 76 10.93 -0.81 6.48
C GLN A 76 9.76 -0.68 5.51
N VAL A 77 10.08 -0.61 4.23
CA VAL A 77 9.09 -0.49 3.16
C VAL A 77 9.15 -1.72 2.29
N GLU A 78 8.01 -2.36 2.08
CA GLU A 78 7.88 -3.45 1.13
C GLU A 78 7.13 -2.94 -0.10
N SER A 79 7.64 -3.29 -1.27
CA SER A 79 7.04 -2.90 -2.54
C SER A 79 6.69 -4.12 -3.36
N LYS A 80 5.55 -4.04 -4.05
CA LYS A 80 5.10 -5.08 -4.95
C LYS A 80 4.75 -4.45 -6.29
N ILE A 81 5.34 -4.98 -7.35
CA ILE A 81 5.07 -4.54 -8.73
C ILE A 81 4.04 -5.48 -9.33
N ILE A 82 2.96 -4.90 -9.85
CA ILE A 82 1.89 -5.64 -10.53
C ILE A 82 1.89 -5.20 -11.98
N LEU A 83 2.25 -6.11 -12.88
CA LEU A 83 2.29 -5.85 -14.31
C LEU A 83 0.89 -5.98 -14.93
N PRO A 84 0.67 -5.40 -16.14
CA PRO A 84 -0.59 -5.58 -16.84
C PRO A 84 -0.94 -7.06 -17.00
N GLY A 85 -2.18 -7.40 -16.73
CA GLY A 85 -2.66 -8.79 -16.77
C GLY A 85 -2.46 -9.56 -15.48
N GLN A 86 -1.70 -9.05 -14.54
CA GLN A 86 -1.55 -9.63 -13.21
C GLN A 86 -2.60 -9.06 -12.25
N ARG A 87 -2.93 -9.83 -11.22
CA ARG A 87 -3.83 -9.39 -10.17
C ARG A 87 -3.08 -9.09 -8.90
N TYR A 88 -3.60 -8.15 -8.13
CA TYR A 88 -3.11 -7.93 -6.78
C TYR A 88 -3.54 -9.11 -5.91
N ILE A 89 -2.56 -9.78 -5.32
CA ILE A 89 -2.77 -10.90 -4.40
C ILE A 89 -2.05 -10.53 -3.11
N ASP A 90 -2.82 -10.40 -2.04
CA ASP A 90 -2.28 -9.98 -0.74
C ASP A 90 -1.53 -11.13 -0.06
N ASP A 91 -2.09 -12.33 -0.11
CA ASP A 91 -1.47 -13.53 0.43
C ASP A 91 -1.96 -14.80 -0.32
N ASP A 92 -1.41 -15.96 0.05
CA ASP A 92 -1.78 -17.24 -0.55
C ASP A 92 -3.27 -17.58 -0.34
N GLN A 93 -3.83 -17.16 0.78
CA GLN A 93 -5.24 -17.38 1.09
C GLN A 93 -6.14 -16.56 0.15
N ALA A 94 -5.75 -15.34 -0.19
CA ALA A 94 -6.48 -14.51 -1.14
C ALA A 94 -6.50 -15.14 -2.54
N GLU A 95 -5.41 -15.73 -2.99
CA GLU A 95 -5.34 -16.45 -4.26
C GLU A 95 -6.30 -17.65 -4.27
N GLN A 96 -6.28 -18.45 -3.22
CA GLN A 96 -7.17 -19.59 -3.08
C GLN A 96 -8.64 -19.17 -3.10
N GLN A 97 -8.99 -18.15 -2.37
CA GLN A 97 -10.35 -17.60 -2.34
C GLN A 97 -10.81 -17.13 -3.72
N TRP A 98 -9.92 -16.48 -4.46
CA TRP A 98 -10.22 -16.04 -5.82
C TRP A 98 -10.50 -17.22 -6.74
N GLU A 99 -9.66 -18.26 -6.70
CA GLU A 99 -9.85 -19.46 -7.52
C GLU A 99 -11.16 -20.18 -7.20
N GLU A 100 -11.49 -20.29 -5.91
CA GLU A 100 -12.76 -20.88 -5.48
C GLU A 100 -13.97 -20.07 -5.99
N ALA A 101 -13.91 -18.76 -5.92
CA ALA A 101 -14.97 -17.90 -6.42
C ALA A 101 -15.15 -18.01 -7.93
N MET A 102 -14.06 -18.04 -8.69
CA MET A 102 -14.10 -18.19 -10.14
C MET A 102 -14.62 -19.56 -10.56
N SER A 103 -14.22 -20.63 -9.87
CA SER A 103 -14.73 -21.99 -10.13
C SER A 103 -16.24 -22.08 -9.88
N ALA A 104 -16.73 -21.46 -8.81
CA ALA A 104 -18.17 -21.41 -8.51
C ALA A 104 -18.95 -20.69 -9.60
N LEU A 105 -18.42 -19.59 -10.14
CA LEU A 105 -19.05 -18.86 -11.24
C LEU A 105 -19.09 -19.68 -12.53
N GLU A 106 -18.04 -20.42 -12.84
CA GLU A 106 -17.99 -21.31 -14.01
C GLU A 106 -19.02 -22.43 -13.89
N GLU A 107 -19.16 -23.04 -12.71
CA GLU A 107 -20.16 -24.08 -12.46
C GLU A 107 -21.60 -23.59 -12.68
N GLU A 108 -21.87 -22.34 -12.37
CA GLU A 108 -23.19 -21.72 -12.59
C GLU A 108 -23.39 -21.22 -14.02
N GLY A 109 -22.37 -21.30 -14.88
CA GLY A 109 -22.46 -20.89 -16.27
C GLY A 109 -22.45 -19.38 -16.48
N ILE A 110 -21.85 -18.65 -15.55
CA ILE A 110 -21.75 -17.19 -15.61
C ILE A 110 -20.40 -16.77 -16.19
#